data_cb25cc16063fb2735a75ad3df225af9f
#
_entry.id   cb25cc16063fb2735a75ad3df225af9f
#
_cell.length_a   1.000
_cell.length_b   1.000
_cell.length_c   1.000
_cell.angle_alpha   90.00
_cell.angle_beta   90.00
_cell.angle_gamma   90.00
#
_symmetry.space_group_name_H-M   'P 1'
#
loop_
_entity.id
_entity.type
_entity.pdbx_description
1 polymer ?
#
loop_
_entity_poly.entity_id
_entity_poly.type
_entity_poly.pdbx_seq_one_letter_code
_entity_poly.pdbx_strand_id
1 'polypeptide(L)'
;MVTSEQVLAAFRRRLQSNKKLAGLLRSADGYGKANDFAKTCGKELAQVIAGVASEFAGLDAKAIYGILEPSLKENYAEVAKFCKTAQKAIYREAGLGLGALEPAYSEVIARNAYRVAEGIAEATEPLTLEGLANLVAHAGMTVVDTSIDTNAEAAANMGLETHIVRTYDGVGLHNGKNPCKWCMDRAGDWTDYQSAYDAGCFERHPGCGCKIDYHVGKTRTWSNRAGTWR
;
A
#
# COMPACT_ATOMS: atom_id res chain seq x y z
N MET A 1 -11.10 -26.65 -11.51
CA MET A 1 -10.23 -25.95 -10.55
C MET A 1 -9.55 -24.82 -11.28
N VAL A 2 -9.64 -23.60 -10.76
CA VAL A 2 -9.00 -22.41 -11.35
C VAL A 2 -7.46 -22.53 -11.30
N THR A 3 -6.77 -22.02 -12.33
CA THR A 3 -5.30 -21.99 -12.34
C THR A 3 -4.78 -20.60 -11.99
N SER A 4 -3.53 -20.53 -11.56
CA SER A 4 -2.83 -19.26 -11.25
C SER A 4 -2.77 -18.33 -12.48
N GLU A 5 -2.56 -18.89 -13.68
CA GLU A 5 -2.54 -18.12 -14.93
C GLU A 5 -3.92 -17.50 -15.25
N GLN A 6 -5.01 -18.21 -14.97
CA GLN A 6 -6.36 -17.70 -15.19
C GLN A 6 -6.66 -16.50 -14.26
N VAL A 7 -6.28 -16.61 -12.97
CA VAL A 7 -6.43 -15.53 -11.99
C VAL A 7 -5.58 -14.33 -12.40
N LEU A 8 -4.31 -14.55 -12.73
CA LEU A 8 -3.40 -13.49 -13.16
C LEU A 8 -3.87 -12.78 -14.43
N ALA A 9 -4.29 -13.53 -15.44
CA ALA A 9 -4.80 -12.97 -16.70
C ALA A 9 -6.07 -12.14 -16.47
N ALA A 10 -6.98 -12.60 -15.60
CA ALA A 10 -8.16 -11.85 -15.23
C ALA A 10 -7.81 -10.55 -14.50
N PHE A 11 -6.86 -10.60 -13.56
CA PHE A 11 -6.40 -9.42 -12.83
C PHE A 11 -5.76 -8.39 -13.77
N ARG A 12 -4.87 -8.81 -14.67
CA ARG A 12 -4.23 -7.92 -15.66
C ARG A 12 -5.24 -7.21 -16.55
N ARG A 13 -6.26 -7.93 -17.05
CA ARG A 13 -7.34 -7.31 -17.83
C ARG A 13 -8.07 -6.22 -17.06
N ARG A 14 -8.34 -6.45 -15.77
CA ARG A 14 -9.00 -5.46 -14.93
C ARG A 14 -8.13 -4.22 -14.68
N LEU A 15 -6.85 -4.40 -14.40
CA LEU A 15 -5.91 -3.28 -14.26
C LEU A 15 -5.87 -2.41 -15.52
N GLN A 16 -5.75 -3.03 -16.70
CA GLN A 16 -5.69 -2.34 -17.97
C GLN A 16 -6.98 -1.57 -18.31
N SER A 17 -8.14 -2.11 -17.93
CA SER A 17 -9.44 -1.48 -18.21
C SER A 17 -9.86 -0.42 -17.19
N ASN A 18 -9.18 -0.32 -16.05
CA ASN A 18 -9.57 0.57 -14.97
C ASN A 18 -9.13 2.02 -15.22
N LYS A 19 -10.11 2.88 -15.58
CA LYS A 19 -9.88 4.30 -15.88
C LYS A 19 -9.33 5.09 -14.68
N LYS A 20 -9.70 4.70 -13.43
CA LYS A 20 -9.21 5.36 -12.22
C LYS A 20 -7.72 5.08 -12.02
N LEU A 21 -7.26 3.83 -12.20
CA LEU A 21 -5.84 3.48 -12.15
C LEU A 21 -5.04 4.24 -13.21
N ALA A 22 -5.54 4.29 -14.45
CA ALA A 22 -4.93 5.08 -15.52
C ALA A 22 -4.85 6.58 -15.18
N GLY A 23 -5.85 7.12 -14.50
CA GLY A 23 -5.85 8.50 -14.00
C GLY A 23 -4.79 8.74 -12.93
N LEU A 24 -4.69 7.85 -11.94
CA LEU A 24 -3.70 7.93 -10.88
C LEU A 24 -2.26 7.84 -11.43
N LEU A 25 -2.00 6.94 -12.39
CA LEU A 25 -0.68 6.80 -13.02
C LEU A 25 -0.22 8.09 -13.73
N ARG A 26 -1.13 8.84 -14.36
CA ARG A 26 -0.80 10.12 -15.00
C ARG A 26 -0.48 11.24 -14.01
N SER A 27 -0.89 11.11 -12.78
CA SER A 27 -0.70 12.12 -11.73
C SER A 27 0.06 11.56 -10.52
N ALA A 28 1.00 10.64 -10.74
CA ALA A 28 1.83 10.03 -9.69
C ALA A 28 2.89 11.02 -9.19
N ASP A 29 2.47 11.93 -8.30
CA ASP A 29 3.27 13.05 -7.78
C ASP A 29 3.56 12.96 -6.28
N GLY A 30 3.00 11.96 -5.57
CA GLY A 30 3.22 11.76 -4.15
C GLY A 30 2.64 10.46 -3.63
N TYR A 31 2.97 10.13 -2.37
CA TYR A 31 2.58 8.87 -1.73
C TYR A 31 1.11 8.83 -1.29
N GLY A 32 0.47 9.98 -1.10
CA GLY A 32 -0.98 10.03 -0.89
C GLY A 32 -1.74 9.34 -2.02
N LYS A 33 -1.34 9.59 -3.29
CA LYS A 33 -1.91 8.90 -4.47
C LYS A 33 -1.46 7.44 -4.59
N ALA A 34 -0.27 7.08 -4.09
CA ALA A 34 0.18 5.69 -4.07
C ALA A 34 -0.72 4.82 -3.17
N ASN A 35 -1.18 5.35 -2.03
CA ASN A 35 -2.17 4.68 -1.19
C ASN A 35 -3.50 4.45 -1.92
N ASP A 36 -3.99 5.45 -2.66
CA ASP A 36 -5.23 5.33 -3.43
C ASP A 36 -5.07 4.34 -4.60
N PHE A 37 -3.89 4.31 -5.22
CA PHE A 37 -3.53 3.33 -6.25
C PHE A 37 -3.52 1.92 -5.69
N ALA A 38 -2.83 1.68 -4.57
CA ALA A 38 -2.76 0.38 -3.91
C ALA A 38 -4.15 -0.15 -3.49
N LYS A 39 -5.00 0.72 -2.90
CA LYS A 39 -6.39 0.39 -2.58
C LYS A 39 -7.20 0.02 -3.82
N THR A 40 -7.00 0.73 -4.92
CA THR A 40 -7.74 0.46 -6.17
C THR A 40 -7.28 -0.84 -6.82
N CYS A 41 -5.96 -1.11 -6.90
CA CYS A 41 -5.41 -2.39 -7.37
C CYS A 41 -5.92 -3.55 -6.50
N GLY A 42 -5.88 -3.40 -5.17
CA GLY A 42 -6.38 -4.40 -4.23
C GLY A 42 -7.86 -4.73 -4.46
N LYS A 43 -8.69 -3.72 -4.73
CA LYS A 43 -10.12 -3.92 -5.06
C LYS A 43 -10.31 -4.70 -6.36
N GLU A 44 -9.51 -4.42 -7.39
CA GLU A 44 -9.59 -5.16 -8.66
C GLU A 44 -9.17 -6.63 -8.49
N LEU A 45 -8.11 -6.90 -7.72
CA LEU A 45 -7.72 -8.28 -7.44
C LEU A 45 -8.77 -9.01 -6.58
N ALA A 46 -9.34 -8.33 -5.57
CA ALA A 46 -10.40 -8.88 -4.74
C ALA A 46 -11.64 -9.30 -5.56
N GLN A 47 -12.00 -8.53 -6.59
CA GLN A 47 -13.11 -8.88 -7.48
C GLN A 47 -12.80 -10.15 -8.31
N VAL A 48 -11.54 -10.35 -8.72
CA VAL A 48 -11.13 -11.58 -9.40
C VAL A 48 -11.20 -12.76 -8.43
N ILE A 49 -10.67 -12.61 -7.21
CA ILE A 49 -10.69 -13.66 -6.18
C ILE A 49 -12.13 -14.03 -5.84
N ALA A 50 -13.03 -13.04 -5.65
CA ALA A 50 -14.44 -13.29 -5.37
C ALA A 50 -15.12 -14.09 -6.50
N GLY A 51 -14.75 -13.82 -7.75
CA GLY A 51 -15.29 -14.53 -8.93
C GLY A 51 -14.90 -16.02 -9.00
N VAL A 52 -13.87 -16.44 -8.26
CA VAL A 52 -13.36 -17.82 -8.21
C VAL A 52 -13.39 -18.42 -6.81
N ALA A 53 -14.00 -17.73 -5.83
CA ALA A 53 -13.95 -18.11 -4.41
C ALA A 53 -14.48 -19.51 -4.13
N SER A 54 -15.50 -19.96 -4.88
CA SER A 54 -16.06 -21.32 -4.76
C SER A 54 -15.04 -22.42 -5.09
N GLU A 55 -14.04 -22.12 -5.90
CA GLU A 55 -12.97 -23.06 -6.27
C GLU A 55 -11.94 -23.28 -5.14
N PHE A 56 -11.98 -22.45 -4.11
CA PHE A 56 -11.10 -22.56 -2.94
C PHE A 56 -11.69 -23.39 -1.80
N ALA A 57 -12.94 -23.83 -1.93
CA ALA A 57 -13.61 -24.62 -0.91
C ALA A 57 -12.80 -25.88 -0.58
N GLY A 58 -12.47 -26.07 0.70
CA GLY A 58 -11.71 -27.22 1.19
C GLY A 58 -10.19 -27.16 0.95
N LEU A 59 -9.68 -26.08 0.36
CA LEU A 59 -8.23 -25.86 0.24
C LEU A 59 -7.68 -25.21 1.49
N ASP A 60 -6.46 -25.59 1.87
CA ASP A 60 -5.70 -24.87 2.90
C ASP A 60 -5.09 -23.57 2.38
N ALA A 61 -4.59 -22.74 3.30
CA ALA A 61 -3.97 -21.46 2.97
C ALA A 61 -2.79 -21.59 2.00
N LYS A 62 -1.99 -22.66 2.10
CA LYS A 62 -0.84 -22.90 1.24
C LYS A 62 -1.26 -23.19 -0.20
N ALA A 63 -2.29 -24.01 -0.39
CA ALA A 63 -2.84 -24.33 -1.72
C ALA A 63 -3.46 -23.09 -2.36
N ILE A 64 -4.26 -22.32 -1.59
CA ILE A 64 -4.83 -21.04 -2.05
C ILE A 64 -3.74 -20.05 -2.41
N TYR A 65 -2.70 -19.90 -1.58
CA TYR A 65 -1.58 -19.02 -1.86
C TYR A 65 -0.86 -19.41 -3.15
N GLY A 66 -0.62 -20.70 -3.41
CA GLY A 66 -0.01 -21.17 -4.66
C GLY A 66 -0.78 -20.74 -5.91
N ILE A 67 -2.11 -20.65 -5.82
CA ILE A 67 -2.96 -20.14 -6.92
C ILE A 67 -2.88 -18.61 -7.02
N LEU A 68 -2.87 -17.90 -5.89
CA LEU A 68 -2.95 -16.44 -5.85
C LEU A 68 -1.59 -15.73 -5.95
N GLU A 69 -0.48 -16.42 -5.64
CA GLU A 69 0.86 -15.83 -5.53
C GLU A 69 1.28 -15.01 -6.77
N PRO A 70 1.10 -15.48 -8.02
CA PRO A 70 1.48 -14.69 -9.19
C PRO A 70 0.70 -13.37 -9.28
N SER A 71 -0.59 -13.38 -8.90
CA SER A 71 -1.44 -12.19 -8.91
C SER A 71 -1.12 -11.23 -7.76
N LEU A 72 -0.75 -11.75 -6.60
CA LEU A 72 -0.29 -10.95 -5.46
C LEU A 72 1.08 -10.32 -5.73
N LYS A 73 1.98 -11.03 -6.40
CA LYS A 73 3.26 -10.49 -6.87
C LYS A 73 3.08 -9.43 -7.96
N GLU A 74 2.12 -9.60 -8.87
CA GLU A 74 1.77 -8.58 -9.85
C GLU A 74 1.21 -7.32 -9.17
N ASN A 75 0.32 -7.49 -8.18
CA ASN A 75 -0.19 -6.36 -7.38
C ASN A 75 0.94 -5.62 -6.67
N TYR A 76 1.89 -6.33 -6.07
CA TYR A 76 3.12 -5.74 -5.51
C TYR A 76 3.89 -4.95 -6.57
N ALA A 77 4.18 -5.54 -7.73
CA ALA A 77 4.99 -4.92 -8.76
C ALA A 77 4.38 -3.63 -9.30
N GLU A 78 3.06 -3.62 -9.53
CA GLU A 78 2.36 -2.42 -9.99
C GLU A 78 2.36 -1.31 -8.94
N VAL A 79 2.17 -1.63 -7.65
CA VAL A 79 2.23 -0.65 -6.56
C VAL A 79 3.66 -0.13 -6.38
N ALA A 80 4.67 -0.99 -6.39
CA ALA A 80 6.08 -0.60 -6.29
C ALA A 80 6.51 0.32 -7.45
N LYS A 81 6.09 0.03 -8.66
CA LYS A 81 6.31 0.86 -9.85
C LYS A 81 5.67 2.26 -9.70
N PHE A 82 4.44 2.30 -9.16
CA PHE A 82 3.79 3.58 -8.85
C PHE A 82 4.60 4.36 -7.81
N CYS A 83 4.99 3.74 -6.70
CA CYS A 83 5.80 4.35 -5.65
C CYS A 83 7.12 4.91 -6.20
N LYS A 84 7.80 4.16 -7.07
CA LYS A 84 9.03 4.63 -7.74
C LYS A 84 8.78 5.89 -8.57
N THR A 85 7.64 5.98 -9.25
CA THR A 85 7.27 7.14 -10.03
C THR A 85 6.98 8.35 -9.13
N ALA A 86 6.23 8.14 -8.04
CA ALA A 86 5.95 9.16 -7.04
C ALA A 86 7.24 9.68 -6.39
N GLN A 87 8.14 8.78 -6.01
CA GLN A 87 9.43 9.16 -5.40
C GLN A 87 10.31 9.98 -6.35
N LYS A 88 10.35 9.61 -7.64
CA LYS A 88 11.06 10.43 -8.65
C LYS A 88 10.47 11.84 -8.78
N ALA A 89 9.15 11.96 -8.67
CA ALA A 89 8.49 13.27 -8.70
C ALA A 89 8.87 14.10 -7.46
N ILE A 90 8.88 13.51 -6.27
CA ILE A 90 9.30 14.16 -5.03
C ILE A 90 10.74 14.65 -5.12
N TYR A 91 11.68 13.80 -5.58
CA TYR A 91 13.09 14.20 -5.74
C TYR A 91 13.26 15.32 -6.76
N ARG A 92 12.56 15.24 -7.88
CA ARG A 92 12.59 16.30 -8.91
C ARG A 92 12.05 17.62 -8.37
N GLU A 93 10.96 17.59 -7.60
CA GLU A 93 10.37 18.77 -6.99
C GLU A 93 11.31 19.43 -5.96
N ALA A 94 12.05 18.61 -5.21
CA ALA A 94 13.09 19.05 -4.29
C ALA A 94 14.38 19.51 -4.98
N GLY A 95 14.47 19.44 -6.32
CA GLY A 95 15.68 19.77 -7.07
C GLY A 95 16.82 18.76 -6.89
N LEU A 96 16.50 17.52 -6.51
CA LEU A 96 17.49 16.47 -6.28
C LEU A 96 17.59 15.53 -7.49
N GLY A 97 18.82 15.28 -7.95
CA GLY A 97 19.12 14.33 -9.03
C GLY A 97 19.20 12.88 -8.57
N LEU A 98 18.40 12.46 -7.58
CA LEU A 98 18.46 11.15 -6.98
C LEU A 98 17.59 10.11 -7.71
N GLY A 99 18.05 8.85 -7.71
CA GLY A 99 17.27 7.72 -8.13
C GLY A 99 16.32 7.26 -7.03
N ALA A 100 15.07 6.94 -7.39
CA ALA A 100 14.13 6.32 -6.47
C ALA A 100 14.51 4.85 -6.22
N LEU A 101 14.56 4.44 -4.97
CA LEU A 101 14.72 3.05 -4.57
C LEU A 101 13.38 2.31 -4.67
N GLU A 102 13.44 1.10 -5.18
CA GLU A 102 12.30 0.18 -5.09
C GLU A 102 12.42 -0.63 -3.79
N PRO A 103 11.33 -0.78 -3.01
CA PRO A 103 11.36 -1.65 -1.86
C PRO A 103 11.63 -3.09 -2.34
N ALA A 104 12.49 -3.82 -1.64
CA ALA A 104 12.64 -5.24 -1.89
C ALA A 104 11.32 -5.98 -1.56
N TYR A 105 11.06 -7.09 -2.24
CA TYR A 105 9.98 -8.00 -1.86
C TYR A 105 10.37 -8.69 -0.53
N SER A 106 10.18 -7.96 0.57
CA SER A 106 10.62 -8.33 1.90
C SER A 106 9.73 -9.43 2.50
N GLU A 107 10.20 -10.04 3.60
CA GLU A 107 9.40 -10.99 4.38
C GLU A 107 8.08 -10.37 4.87
N VAL A 108 8.07 -9.08 5.21
CA VAL A 108 6.86 -8.37 5.64
C VAL A 108 5.84 -8.32 4.51
N ILE A 109 6.28 -7.99 3.29
CA ILE A 109 5.41 -7.95 2.11
C ILE A 109 4.92 -9.36 1.78
N ALA A 110 5.81 -10.35 1.78
CA ALA A 110 5.46 -11.75 1.52
C ALA A 110 4.46 -12.29 2.55
N ARG A 111 4.66 -11.99 3.84
CA ARG A 111 3.74 -12.36 4.91
C ARG A 111 2.36 -11.73 4.74
N ASN A 112 2.28 -10.45 4.39
CA ASN A 112 1.00 -9.79 4.18
C ASN A 112 0.29 -10.30 2.91
N ALA A 113 1.03 -10.70 1.88
CA ALA A 113 0.47 -11.40 0.73
C ALA A 113 -0.08 -12.78 1.11
N TYR A 114 0.65 -13.55 1.92
CA TYR A 114 0.19 -14.85 2.41
C TYR A 114 -1.07 -14.76 3.29
N ARG A 115 -1.19 -13.70 4.10
CA ARG A 115 -2.40 -13.44 4.93
C ARG A 115 -3.69 -13.31 4.12
N VAL A 116 -3.62 -12.98 2.83
CA VAL A 116 -4.81 -12.99 1.96
C VAL A 116 -5.33 -14.42 1.83
N ALA A 117 -4.45 -15.39 1.63
CA ALA A 117 -4.82 -16.80 1.53
C ALA A 117 -5.27 -17.37 2.89
N GLU A 118 -4.61 -17.01 4.00
CA GLU A 118 -5.02 -17.37 5.35
C GLU A 118 -6.45 -16.86 5.63
N GLY A 119 -6.73 -15.59 5.36
CA GLY A 119 -8.05 -15.02 5.59
C GLY A 119 -9.15 -15.68 4.74
N ILE A 120 -8.82 -16.21 3.55
CA ILE A 120 -9.77 -16.99 2.74
C ILE A 120 -9.96 -18.40 3.33
N ALA A 121 -8.87 -19.08 3.72
CA ALA A 121 -8.91 -20.45 4.23
C ALA A 121 -9.59 -20.55 5.61
N GLU A 122 -9.40 -19.55 6.47
CA GLU A 122 -9.92 -19.52 7.84
C GLU A 122 -11.35 -18.97 7.94
N ALA A 123 -11.88 -18.42 6.85
CA ALA A 123 -13.23 -17.86 6.85
C ALA A 123 -14.27 -18.98 7.04
N THR A 124 -15.05 -18.90 8.13
CA THR A 124 -16.17 -19.81 8.41
C THR A 124 -17.37 -19.58 7.50
N GLU A 125 -17.49 -18.37 6.95
CA GLU A 125 -18.47 -17.94 5.96
C GLU A 125 -17.74 -17.32 4.77
N PRO A 126 -18.29 -17.35 3.55
CA PRO A 126 -17.68 -16.71 2.39
C PRO A 126 -17.38 -15.24 2.67
N LEU A 127 -16.12 -14.83 2.46
CA LEU A 127 -15.73 -13.44 2.64
C LEU A 127 -16.54 -12.54 1.71
N THR A 128 -17.01 -11.42 2.25
CA THR A 128 -17.61 -10.38 1.42
C THR A 128 -16.55 -9.79 0.49
N LEU A 129 -16.99 -9.20 -0.63
CA LEU A 129 -16.08 -8.49 -1.55
C LEU A 129 -15.31 -7.37 -0.82
N GLU A 130 -15.94 -6.70 0.15
CA GLU A 130 -15.31 -5.68 0.97
C GLU A 130 -14.23 -6.27 1.87
N GLY A 131 -14.48 -7.41 2.52
CA GLY A 131 -13.52 -8.12 3.34
C GLY A 131 -12.28 -8.53 2.53
N LEU A 132 -12.48 -9.13 1.35
CA LEU A 132 -11.39 -9.48 0.42
C LEU A 132 -10.63 -8.23 -0.05
N ALA A 133 -11.35 -7.15 -0.41
CA ALA A 133 -10.73 -5.91 -0.83
C ALA A 133 -9.85 -5.30 0.27
N ASN A 134 -10.28 -5.38 1.52
CA ASN A 134 -9.52 -4.90 2.66
C ASN A 134 -8.24 -5.73 2.91
N LEU A 135 -8.31 -7.05 2.77
CA LEU A 135 -7.13 -7.93 2.89
C LEU A 135 -6.09 -7.63 1.81
N VAL A 136 -6.52 -7.57 0.55
CA VAL A 136 -5.60 -7.30 -0.57
C VAL A 136 -5.08 -5.87 -0.56
N ALA A 137 -5.92 -4.89 -0.22
CA ALA A 137 -5.51 -3.49 -0.09
C ALA A 137 -4.47 -3.32 1.02
N HIS A 138 -4.61 -4.03 2.14
CA HIS A 138 -3.63 -4.02 3.22
C HIS A 138 -2.25 -4.47 2.73
N ALA A 139 -2.17 -5.58 1.97
CA ALA A 139 -0.93 -6.05 1.38
C ALA A 139 -0.31 -4.99 0.43
N GLY A 140 -1.11 -4.36 -0.43
CA GLY A 140 -0.65 -3.30 -1.33
C GLY A 140 -0.19 -2.04 -0.59
N MET A 141 -0.90 -1.61 0.45
CA MET A 141 -0.50 -0.43 1.24
C MET A 141 0.78 -0.67 2.04
N THR A 142 1.07 -1.91 2.46
CA THR A 142 2.37 -2.24 3.06
C THR A 142 3.53 -1.98 2.09
N VAL A 143 3.33 -2.18 0.79
CA VAL A 143 4.34 -1.84 -0.23
C VAL A 143 4.59 -0.34 -0.26
N VAL A 144 3.54 0.47 -0.15
CA VAL A 144 3.66 1.93 -0.09
C VAL A 144 4.46 2.36 1.14
N ASP A 145 4.11 1.84 2.32
CA ASP A 145 4.79 2.18 3.58
C ASP A 145 6.27 1.77 3.54
N THR A 146 6.58 0.57 3.04
CA THR A 146 7.97 0.10 2.86
C THR A 146 8.73 0.95 1.84
N SER A 147 8.05 1.42 0.77
CA SER A 147 8.68 2.34 -0.20
C SER A 147 9.07 3.67 0.44
N ILE A 148 8.19 4.23 1.28
CA ILE A 148 8.48 5.48 2.00
C ILE A 148 9.64 5.25 2.96
N ASP A 149 9.58 4.22 3.78
CA ASP A 149 10.59 3.85 4.76
C ASP A 149 11.98 3.75 4.10
N THR A 150 12.11 2.92 3.04
CA THR A 150 13.37 2.73 2.30
C THR A 150 13.93 4.04 1.72
N ASN A 151 13.09 4.88 1.12
CA ASN A 151 13.56 6.12 0.50
C ASN A 151 13.82 7.23 1.53
N ALA A 152 13.06 7.29 2.62
CA ALA A 152 13.26 8.23 3.70
C ALA A 152 14.55 7.92 4.49
N GLU A 153 14.81 6.64 4.78
CA GLU A 153 16.06 6.19 5.38
C GLU A 153 17.26 6.56 4.52
N ALA A 154 17.20 6.26 3.22
CA ALA A 154 18.28 6.59 2.30
C ALA A 154 18.53 8.11 2.23
N ALA A 155 17.47 8.93 2.19
CA ALA A 155 17.60 10.39 2.21
C ALA A 155 18.20 10.89 3.52
N ALA A 156 17.78 10.37 4.67
CA ALA A 156 18.33 10.71 5.98
C ALA A 156 19.82 10.34 6.07
N ASN A 157 20.21 9.15 5.58
CA ASN A 157 21.60 8.70 5.53
C ASN A 157 22.48 9.58 4.64
N MET A 158 21.91 10.27 3.66
CA MET A 158 22.58 11.29 2.84
C MET A 158 22.60 12.69 3.48
N GLY A 159 22.06 12.84 4.69
CA GLY A 159 21.97 14.12 5.40
C GLY A 159 20.90 15.07 4.85
N LEU A 160 19.92 14.55 4.11
CA LEU A 160 18.80 15.36 3.62
C LEU A 160 17.71 15.47 4.71
N GLU A 161 17.09 16.63 4.79
CA GLU A 161 15.91 16.81 5.64
C GLU A 161 14.75 15.99 5.08
N THR A 162 14.11 15.21 5.94
CA THR A 162 12.94 14.40 5.61
C THR A 162 11.73 14.91 6.38
N HIS A 163 10.57 14.92 5.74
CA HIS A 163 9.31 15.24 6.39
C HIS A 163 8.28 14.15 6.10
N ILE A 164 7.78 13.52 7.15
CA ILE A 164 6.92 12.36 7.08
C ILE A 164 5.65 12.63 7.88
N VAL A 165 4.51 12.49 7.24
CA VAL A 165 3.20 12.75 7.87
C VAL A 165 2.35 11.50 7.77
N ARG A 166 1.94 10.94 8.91
CA ARG A 166 0.94 9.87 8.95
C ARG A 166 -0.38 10.44 9.41
N THR A 167 -1.37 10.40 8.53
CA THR A 167 -2.71 10.86 8.78
C THR A 167 -3.64 9.69 9.12
N TYR A 168 -4.30 9.79 10.28
CA TYR A 168 -5.42 8.94 10.63
C TYR A 168 -6.69 9.52 10.00
N ASP A 169 -7.36 8.75 9.15
CA ASP A 169 -8.54 9.21 8.42
C ASP A 169 -9.86 9.10 9.22
N GLY A 170 -9.79 8.62 10.46
CA GLY A 170 -10.95 8.46 11.33
C GLY A 170 -11.89 7.30 10.96
N VAL A 171 -11.73 6.74 9.76
CA VAL A 171 -12.70 5.78 9.21
C VAL A 171 -12.20 4.33 9.36
N GLY A 172 -10.90 4.11 9.37
CA GLY A 172 -10.31 2.77 9.34
C GLY A 172 -10.93 1.89 8.23
N LEU A 173 -10.33 0.79 7.89
CA LEU A 173 -10.98 -0.21 7.02
C LEU A 173 -12.03 -1.04 7.80
N HIS A 174 -12.18 -0.80 9.10
CA HIS A 174 -13.21 -1.39 9.97
C HIS A 174 -14.34 -0.39 10.21
N ASN A 175 -15.40 -0.50 9.45
CA ASN A 175 -16.77 0.01 9.69
C ASN A 175 -16.99 1.17 10.72
N GLY A 176 -16.08 2.13 10.81
CA GLY A 176 -16.32 3.48 11.32
C GLY A 176 -16.82 3.67 12.76
N LYS A 177 -16.93 2.65 13.59
CA LYS A 177 -17.61 2.77 14.89
C LYS A 177 -16.73 3.16 16.06
N ASN A 178 -15.42 2.92 16.00
CA ASN A 178 -14.50 3.36 17.04
C ASN A 178 -13.16 3.81 16.43
N PRO A 179 -12.60 4.94 16.84
CA PRO A 179 -11.27 5.34 16.44
C PRO A 179 -10.28 4.27 16.86
N CYS A 180 -9.46 3.82 15.93
CA CYS A 180 -8.43 2.84 16.19
C CYS A 180 -7.31 3.47 17.03
N LYS A 181 -7.26 3.16 18.33
CA LYS A 181 -6.23 3.69 19.22
C LYS A 181 -4.82 3.44 18.68
N TRP A 182 -4.55 2.24 18.18
CA TRP A 182 -3.26 1.90 17.60
C TRP A 182 -2.85 2.82 16.45
N CYS A 183 -3.81 3.16 15.56
CA CYS A 183 -3.57 4.11 14.47
C CYS A 183 -3.37 5.54 14.96
N MET A 184 -4.14 5.96 15.97
CA MET A 184 -4.02 7.30 16.56
C MET A 184 -2.66 7.49 17.25
N ASP A 185 -2.18 6.47 17.95
CA ASP A 185 -0.89 6.50 18.65
C ASP A 185 0.31 6.61 17.68
N ARG A 186 0.11 6.27 16.39
CA ARG A 186 1.12 6.31 15.31
C ARG A 186 0.84 7.39 14.26
N ALA A 187 -0.20 8.17 14.42
CA ALA A 187 -0.44 9.34 13.59
C ALA A 187 0.42 10.49 14.10
N GLY A 188 1.01 11.26 13.18
CA GLY A 188 1.88 12.36 13.56
C GLY A 188 2.52 13.03 12.35
N ASP A 189 3.36 13.98 12.67
CA ASP A 189 4.11 14.84 11.76
C ASP A 189 5.57 14.90 12.26
N TRP A 190 6.50 14.36 11.49
CA TRP A 190 7.91 14.24 11.87
C TRP A 190 8.79 14.93 10.84
N THR A 191 9.72 15.72 11.35
CA THR A 191 10.68 16.47 10.53
C THR A 191 11.99 15.72 10.29
N ASP A 192 12.09 14.47 10.80
CA ASP A 192 13.22 13.59 10.57
C ASP A 192 12.75 12.11 10.52
N TYR A 193 13.53 11.30 9.81
CA TYR A 193 13.26 9.88 9.62
C TYR A 193 13.28 9.09 10.93
N GLN A 194 14.28 9.31 11.80
CA GLN A 194 14.45 8.50 12.99
C GLN A 194 13.26 8.65 13.94
N SER A 195 12.79 9.87 14.16
CA SER A 195 11.61 10.14 14.99
C SER A 195 10.35 9.46 14.44
N ALA A 196 10.16 9.46 13.11
CA ALA A 196 9.04 8.76 12.48
C ALA A 196 9.16 7.23 12.63
N TYR A 197 10.36 6.69 12.46
CA TYR A 197 10.65 5.26 12.61
C TYR A 197 10.39 4.79 14.05
N ASP A 198 10.92 5.49 15.04
CA ASP A 198 10.76 5.16 16.47
C ASP A 198 9.30 5.26 16.93
N ALA A 199 8.52 6.14 16.31
CA ALA A 199 7.08 6.24 16.53
C ALA A 199 6.27 5.10 15.87
N GLY A 200 6.89 4.21 15.09
CA GLY A 200 6.22 3.15 14.35
C GLY A 200 5.37 3.67 13.19
N CYS A 201 5.76 4.83 12.61
CA CYS A 201 5.01 5.48 11.53
C CYS A 201 4.75 4.55 10.34
N PHE A 202 5.71 3.68 10.00
CA PHE A 202 5.64 2.79 8.84
C PHE A 202 4.95 1.44 9.13
N GLU A 203 4.57 1.20 10.38
CA GLU A 203 3.87 -0.03 10.74
C GLU A 203 2.40 0.04 10.33
N ARG A 204 1.82 -1.12 10.00
CA ARG A 204 0.42 -1.25 9.63
C ARG A 204 -0.19 -2.50 10.23
N HIS A 205 -1.39 -2.37 10.79
CA HIS A 205 -2.20 -3.52 11.24
C HIS A 205 -3.28 -3.86 10.20
N PRO A 206 -3.84 -5.08 10.20
CA PRO A 206 -4.96 -5.43 9.35
C PRO A 206 -6.12 -4.44 9.50
N GLY A 207 -6.68 -3.98 8.37
CA GLY A 207 -7.76 -2.99 8.37
C GLY A 207 -7.34 -1.54 8.61
N CYS A 208 -6.04 -1.24 8.64
CA CYS A 208 -5.55 0.14 8.76
C CYS A 208 -5.84 0.95 7.50
N GLY A 209 -6.55 2.09 7.68
CA GLY A 209 -6.86 3.04 6.60
C GLY A 209 -5.91 4.25 6.52
N CYS A 210 -4.96 4.37 7.46
CA CYS A 210 -4.03 5.50 7.52
C CYS A 210 -3.27 5.69 6.20
N LYS A 211 -2.95 6.95 5.91
CA LYS A 211 -2.09 7.35 4.79
C LYS A 211 -0.79 7.92 5.34
N ILE A 212 0.31 7.60 4.68
CA ILE A 212 1.59 8.24 4.94
C ILE A 212 1.94 9.08 3.71
N ASP A 213 2.39 10.29 3.96
CA ASP A 213 2.96 11.18 2.96
C ASP A 213 4.42 11.49 3.33
N TYR A 214 5.25 11.75 2.32
CA TYR A 214 6.67 11.93 2.49
C TYR A 214 7.20 13.01 1.56
N HIS A 215 8.04 13.85 2.09
CA HIS A 215 8.76 14.88 1.36
C HIS A 215 10.21 14.96 1.81
N VAL A 216 11.07 15.47 0.93
CA VAL A 216 12.50 15.62 1.17
C VAL A 216 12.97 16.99 0.64
N GLY A 217 13.94 17.62 1.32
CA GLY A 217 14.58 18.85 0.92
C GLY A 217 14.42 20.02 1.89
N LYS A 218 15.32 21.01 1.78
CA LYS A 218 15.48 22.12 2.75
C LYS A 218 14.49 23.27 2.62
N THR A 219 13.64 23.31 1.60
CA THR A 219 12.97 24.55 1.19
C THR A 219 11.48 24.59 1.40
N ARG A 220 10.85 23.54 1.99
CA ARG A 220 9.39 23.51 2.14
C ARG A 220 8.98 23.36 3.59
N THR A 221 8.25 24.34 4.08
CA THR A 221 7.56 24.25 5.35
C THR A 221 6.13 23.74 5.13
N TRP A 222 5.77 22.70 5.87
CA TRP A 222 4.39 22.20 5.91
C TRP A 222 3.47 23.28 6.53
N SER A 223 2.37 23.58 5.86
CA SER A 223 1.35 24.47 6.39
C SER A 223 0.19 23.65 6.94
N ASN A 224 0.08 23.56 8.27
CA ASN A 224 -1.02 22.87 8.95
C ASN A 224 -2.41 23.45 8.62
N ARG A 225 -2.51 24.68 8.10
CA ARG A 225 -3.80 25.32 7.79
C ARG A 225 -4.42 24.90 6.47
N ALA A 226 -3.63 24.41 5.54
CA ALA A 226 -4.10 24.10 4.18
C ALA A 226 -3.80 22.67 3.74
N GLY A 227 -3.03 21.87 4.52
CA GLY A 227 -2.55 20.57 4.09
C GLY A 227 -1.67 20.65 2.83
N THR A 228 -1.03 21.77 2.58
CA THR A 228 -0.22 22.03 1.40
C THR A 228 1.20 22.50 1.76
N TRP A 229 2.15 22.10 0.96
CA TRP A 229 3.54 22.57 1.04
C TRP A 229 3.66 23.97 0.44
N ARG A 230 4.43 24.83 1.09
CA ARG A 230 4.82 26.16 0.58
C ARG A 230 6.29 26.19 0.26
#